data_ccf0307381d3324316492dddc82b91fb
#
_entry.id   ccf0307381d3324316492dddc82b91fb
#
_cell.length_a   1.000
_cell.length_b   1.000
_cell.length_c   1.000
_cell.angle_alpha   90.00
_cell.angle_beta   90.00
_cell.angle_gamma   90.00
#
_symmetry.space_group_name_H-M   'P 1'
#
loop_
_entity.id
_entity.type
_entity.pdbx_description
1 polymer ?
#
loop_
_entity_poly.entity_id
_entity_poly.type
_entity_poly.pdbx_seq_one_letter_code
_entity_poly.pdbx_strand_id
1 'polypeptide(L)'
;MKTRLTSFFLAAVLFAVASPARAQVQWDKVFNKLKLEVRADGEYTKADSALHPNLGFHGKYFNFMLGGDLGGGFSYYFKQRIVAEPGTVTFFDNTDFLYLDYMPTQNWRVRFGKDAMALGGFEYDASPIDVYFPTNLWRNIYCFQLAASGAYITDDGNHTFVAQVSNSPYVNYNGLNYDAGLVAYNLYWSGNIGHLHTLWSTSMVEYSWDHYLNMTMLGVKLVYDKWDWYVDFMHHALAFDDWGKNFGFVSCANYYFTPQFNIFVKGMYEQNKSDVTLGSSVSMDHQLAAGHTTARYGLGFEWFPSRDKNVRLHIYGCRMTDSFTDVDGAAKTIGSWNFNIGATWTMDFYKLFKK
;
A
#
# COMPACT_ATOMS: atom_id res chain seq x y z
N MET A 1 18.26 9.73 26.19
CA MET A 1 18.34 9.05 24.89
C MET A 1 17.93 9.93 23.68
N LYS A 2 17.47 11.17 23.90
CA LYS A 2 17.05 12.11 22.82
C LYS A 2 18.20 12.79 22.04
N THR A 3 19.44 12.74 22.54
CA THR A 3 20.59 13.49 21.97
C THR A 3 21.42 12.71 20.94
N ARG A 4 21.22 11.40 20.77
CA ARG A 4 22.07 10.60 19.86
C ARG A 4 21.55 10.50 18.42
N LEU A 5 20.26 10.71 18.18
CA LEU A 5 19.69 10.63 16.83
C LEU A 5 19.94 11.91 16.02
N THR A 6 19.90 13.08 16.67
CA THR A 6 20.28 14.36 16.04
C THR A 6 21.74 14.41 15.62
N SER A 7 22.62 13.73 16.35
CA SER A 7 24.04 13.65 16.03
C SER A 7 24.34 12.80 14.80
N PHE A 8 23.54 11.78 14.50
CA PHE A 8 23.74 10.92 13.34
C PHE A 8 23.33 11.62 12.04
N PHE A 9 22.22 12.35 12.05
CA PHE A 9 21.78 13.15 10.90
C PHE A 9 22.74 14.32 10.63
N LEU A 10 23.21 14.98 11.67
CA LEU A 10 24.20 16.06 11.53
C LEU A 10 25.55 15.54 11.06
N ALA A 11 25.96 14.34 11.49
CA ALA A 11 27.21 13.70 11.06
C ALA A 11 27.16 13.27 9.58
N ALA A 12 26.02 12.74 9.11
CA ALA A 12 25.85 12.38 7.69
C ALA A 12 25.87 13.62 6.78
N VAL A 13 25.30 14.74 7.22
CA VAL A 13 25.37 16.02 6.50
C VAL A 13 26.76 16.63 6.56
N LEU A 14 27.50 16.49 7.68
CA LEU A 14 28.86 17.01 7.82
C LEU A 14 29.92 16.15 7.09
N PHE A 15 29.69 14.83 6.91
CA PHE A 15 30.61 13.99 6.11
C PHE A 15 30.52 14.32 4.61
N ALA A 16 29.37 14.80 4.11
CA ALA A 16 29.22 15.28 2.74
C ALA A 16 29.98 16.59 2.48
N VAL A 17 30.33 17.33 3.52
CA VAL A 17 31.02 18.64 3.41
C VAL A 17 32.55 18.52 3.55
N ALA A 18 33.08 17.39 4.04
CA ALA A 18 34.49 17.26 4.39
C ALA A 18 35.41 16.62 3.32
N SER A 19 34.90 16.34 2.11
CA SER A 19 35.72 15.81 1.01
C SER A 19 36.31 16.95 0.19
N PRO A 20 37.66 17.14 0.11
CA PRO A 20 38.28 18.22 -0.66
C PRO A 20 38.33 17.96 -2.19
N ALA A 21 37.64 16.94 -2.69
CA ALA A 21 37.44 16.77 -4.12
C ALA A 21 36.31 17.69 -4.55
N ARG A 22 36.60 18.71 -5.37
CA ARG A 22 35.64 19.61 -6.03
C ARG A 22 34.74 18.88 -7.04
N ALA A 23 34.05 17.83 -6.61
CA ALA A 23 32.84 17.38 -7.25
C ALA A 23 31.77 18.37 -6.80
N GLN A 24 31.39 19.29 -7.66
CA GLN A 24 30.26 20.18 -7.47
C GLN A 24 29.05 19.28 -7.23
N VAL A 25 28.62 19.15 -5.96
CA VAL A 25 27.47 18.33 -5.60
C VAL A 25 26.28 18.90 -6.35
N GLN A 26 25.74 18.16 -7.31
CA GLN A 26 24.55 18.52 -8.06
C GLN A 26 23.34 18.27 -7.14
N TRP A 27 23.04 19.24 -6.28
CA TRP A 27 21.96 19.16 -5.30
C TRP A 27 20.60 18.83 -5.93
N ASP A 28 20.42 19.25 -7.18
CA ASP A 28 19.22 18.95 -7.98
C ASP A 28 19.08 17.48 -8.35
N LYS A 29 20.13 16.69 -8.29
CA LYS A 29 20.09 15.23 -8.43
C LYS A 29 19.93 14.56 -7.07
N VAL A 30 20.69 15.01 -6.07
CA VAL A 30 20.63 14.44 -4.71
C VAL A 30 19.24 14.60 -4.11
N PHE A 31 18.53 15.70 -4.42
CA PHE A 31 17.16 15.95 -4.01
C PHE A 31 16.30 16.22 -5.24
N ASN A 32 15.81 15.17 -5.87
CA ASN A 32 14.94 15.31 -7.04
C ASN A 32 13.44 15.13 -6.72
N LYS A 33 13.13 14.78 -5.48
CA LYS A 33 11.77 14.61 -4.97
C LYS A 33 11.68 15.17 -3.56
N LEU A 34 10.84 16.17 -3.35
CA LEU A 34 10.52 16.74 -2.05
C LEU A 34 9.04 17.12 -2.06
N LYS A 35 8.19 16.30 -1.42
CA LYS A 35 6.73 16.44 -1.49
C LYS A 35 6.08 16.30 -0.12
N LEU A 36 4.97 17.02 0.05
CA LEU A 36 3.97 16.75 1.07
C LEU A 36 2.66 16.33 0.39
N GLU A 37 2.03 15.30 0.90
CA GLU A 37 0.70 14.86 0.50
C GLU A 37 -0.22 14.89 1.70
N VAL A 38 -1.41 15.45 1.52
CA VAL A 38 -2.42 15.56 2.57
C VAL A 38 -3.76 15.12 2.02
N ARG A 39 -4.51 14.36 2.83
CA ARG A 39 -5.92 14.05 2.58
C ARG A 39 -6.72 14.29 3.85
N ALA A 40 -7.83 15.01 3.72
CA ALA A 40 -8.82 15.22 4.76
C ALA A 40 -10.20 14.84 4.24
N ASP A 41 -10.94 14.09 5.05
CA ASP A 41 -12.23 13.52 4.71
C ASP A 41 -13.30 13.94 5.72
N GLY A 42 -14.53 14.21 5.25
CA GLY A 42 -15.76 14.17 6.01
C GLY A 42 -16.46 12.85 5.73
N GLU A 43 -16.73 12.08 6.77
CA GLU A 43 -17.27 10.72 6.65
C GLU A 43 -18.58 10.58 7.41
N TYR A 44 -19.55 9.96 6.75
CA TYR A 44 -20.83 9.54 7.33
C TYR A 44 -20.92 8.03 7.22
N THR A 45 -21.03 7.32 8.36
CA THR A 45 -21.20 5.86 8.38
C THR A 45 -22.42 5.51 9.21
N LYS A 46 -23.29 4.67 8.66
CA LYS A 46 -24.46 4.15 9.35
C LYS A 46 -24.57 2.64 9.17
N ALA A 47 -24.43 1.90 10.25
CA ALA A 47 -24.79 0.48 10.29
C ALA A 47 -26.32 0.33 10.31
N ASP A 48 -26.83 -0.75 9.68
CA ASP A 48 -28.27 -1.01 9.61
C ASP A 48 -28.90 -1.16 11.00
N SER A 49 -28.15 -1.71 11.95
CA SER A 49 -28.56 -1.90 13.36
C SER A 49 -28.37 -0.66 14.22
N ALA A 50 -27.70 0.39 13.75
CA ALA A 50 -27.41 1.56 14.55
C ALA A 50 -28.58 2.53 14.57
N LEU A 51 -28.89 3.07 15.76
CA LEU A 51 -29.89 4.14 15.89
C LEU A 51 -29.43 5.44 15.25
N HIS A 52 -28.14 5.76 15.42
CA HIS A 52 -27.54 6.99 14.93
C HIS A 52 -26.36 6.70 14.02
N PRO A 53 -26.11 7.54 13.00
CA PRO A 53 -24.91 7.47 12.20
C PRO A 53 -23.70 8.02 12.97
N ASN A 54 -22.51 7.59 12.57
CA ASN A 54 -21.27 8.27 12.87
C ASN A 54 -21.02 9.32 11.78
N LEU A 55 -20.77 10.56 12.19
CA LEU A 55 -20.45 11.67 11.30
C LEU A 55 -19.25 12.42 11.87
N GLY A 56 -18.26 12.70 11.05
CA GLY A 56 -17.10 13.46 11.48
C GLY A 56 -16.18 13.88 10.36
N PHE A 57 -15.32 14.86 10.67
CA PHE A 57 -14.20 15.26 9.80
C PHE A 57 -12.91 14.80 10.43
N HIS A 58 -11.99 14.28 9.60
CA HIS A 58 -10.70 13.81 10.07
C HIS A 58 -9.62 13.96 9.01
N GLY A 59 -8.38 14.16 9.44
CA GLY A 59 -7.19 14.00 8.61
C GLY A 59 -6.96 12.53 8.35
N LYS A 60 -6.88 12.15 7.07
CA LYS A 60 -6.70 10.75 6.66
C LYS A 60 -5.23 10.41 6.46
N TYR A 61 -4.51 11.27 5.76
CA TYR A 61 -3.10 11.08 5.43
C TYR A 61 -2.36 12.42 5.50
N PHE A 62 -1.17 12.37 6.03
CA PHE A 62 -0.18 13.43 5.96
C PHE A 62 1.20 12.79 5.76
N ASN A 63 1.70 12.81 4.51
CA ASN A 63 2.90 12.12 4.11
C ASN A 63 3.97 13.12 3.69
N PHE A 64 5.18 12.92 4.19
CA PHE A 64 6.39 13.58 3.72
C PHE A 64 7.20 12.62 2.86
N MET A 65 7.67 13.08 1.71
CA MET A 65 8.44 12.27 0.77
C MET A 65 9.71 13.00 0.36
N LEU A 66 10.80 12.24 0.35
CA LEU A 66 12.13 12.68 -0.07
C LEU A 66 12.75 11.61 -0.96
N GLY A 67 13.48 12.00 -2.00
CA GLY A 67 14.20 11.06 -2.84
C GLY A 67 15.21 11.75 -3.72
N GLY A 68 16.14 10.96 -4.23
CA GLY A 68 17.19 11.49 -5.08
C GLY A 68 18.15 10.43 -5.62
N ASP A 69 19.09 10.91 -6.42
CA ASP A 69 20.15 10.15 -7.05
C ASP A 69 21.48 10.51 -6.37
N LEU A 70 22.17 9.47 -5.86
CA LEU A 70 23.47 9.60 -5.19
C LEU A 70 24.65 9.45 -6.16
N GLY A 71 24.38 9.16 -7.43
CA GLY A 71 25.40 8.86 -8.42
C GLY A 71 25.87 7.41 -8.41
N GLY A 72 26.62 7.00 -9.45
CA GLY A 72 27.17 5.64 -9.54
C GLY A 72 26.10 4.53 -9.62
N GLY A 73 24.88 4.83 -10.04
CA GLY A 73 23.77 3.89 -10.09
C GLY A 73 23.01 3.77 -8.76
N PHE A 74 23.36 4.56 -7.74
CA PHE A 74 22.68 4.57 -6.45
C PHE A 74 21.60 5.66 -6.41
N SER A 75 20.41 5.30 -5.92
CA SER A 75 19.32 6.23 -5.59
C SER A 75 18.65 5.83 -4.28
N TYR A 76 17.92 6.76 -3.68
CA TYR A 76 17.23 6.52 -2.42
C TYR A 76 15.82 7.09 -2.45
N TYR A 77 14.96 6.53 -1.60
CA TYR A 77 13.62 7.04 -1.39
C TYR A 77 13.22 6.90 0.08
N PHE A 78 12.55 7.94 0.58
CA PHE A 78 12.01 8.02 1.92
C PHE A 78 10.58 8.54 1.86
N LYS A 79 9.65 7.86 2.56
CA LYS A 79 8.28 8.31 2.78
C LYS A 79 7.88 8.07 4.22
N GLN A 80 7.51 9.15 4.89
CA GLN A 80 7.11 9.17 6.29
C GLN A 80 5.64 9.59 6.41
N ARG A 81 4.82 8.81 7.12
CA ARG A 81 3.54 9.28 7.63
C ARG A 81 3.77 10.17 8.83
N ILE A 82 3.21 11.38 8.79
CA ILE A 82 3.24 12.32 9.92
C ILE A 82 1.88 12.20 10.60
N VAL A 83 1.61 11.06 11.22
CA VAL A 83 0.41 10.82 12.01
C VAL A 83 0.86 10.49 13.43
N ALA A 84 0.36 11.23 14.39
CA ALA A 84 0.49 10.85 15.79
C ALA A 84 -0.70 9.95 16.15
N GLU A 85 -0.55 8.64 15.98
CA GLU A 85 -1.46 7.73 16.67
C GLU A 85 -1.08 7.73 18.16
N PRO A 86 -2.06 7.88 19.05
CA PRO A 86 -1.78 7.89 20.49
C PRO A 86 -1.24 6.52 20.93
N GLY A 87 -0.01 6.50 21.41
CA GLY A 87 0.59 5.37 22.11
C GLY A 87 1.39 4.42 21.23
N THR A 88 2.70 4.43 21.36
CA THR A 88 3.67 3.37 21.04
C THR A 88 4.16 3.19 19.61
N VAL A 89 3.93 4.12 18.71
CA VAL A 89 4.46 3.99 17.36
C VAL A 89 5.87 4.54 17.31
N THR A 90 6.83 3.70 16.93
CA THR A 90 8.21 4.17 16.69
C THR A 90 8.26 4.99 15.40
N PHE A 91 9.35 5.77 15.22
CA PHE A 91 9.57 6.48 13.96
C PHE A 91 9.51 5.54 12.75
N PHE A 92 10.09 4.32 12.88
CA PHE A 92 10.13 3.34 11.82
C PHE A 92 8.76 2.74 11.48
N ASP A 93 7.84 2.63 12.43
CA ASP A 93 6.49 2.08 12.15
C ASP A 93 5.70 3.01 11.23
N ASN A 94 5.87 4.32 11.38
CA ASN A 94 5.27 5.34 10.52
C ASN A 94 6.06 5.61 9.23
N THR A 95 7.20 4.97 9.03
CA THR A 95 7.96 5.04 7.78
C THR A 95 7.41 4.00 6.81
N ASP A 96 6.83 4.44 5.69
CA ASP A 96 6.39 3.52 4.62
C ASP A 96 7.59 3.02 3.83
N PHE A 97 8.45 3.95 3.39
CA PHE A 97 9.62 3.64 2.58
C PHE A 97 10.86 4.30 3.16
N LEU A 98 11.93 3.54 3.24
CA LEU A 98 13.28 4.01 3.49
C LEU A 98 14.26 3.01 2.88
N TYR A 99 14.58 3.18 1.62
CA TYR A 99 15.42 2.23 0.90
C TYR A 99 16.48 2.90 0.05
N LEU A 100 17.51 2.11 -0.24
CA LEU A 100 18.56 2.38 -1.20
C LEU A 100 18.40 1.43 -2.38
N ASP A 101 18.40 1.98 -3.58
CA ASP A 101 18.47 1.25 -4.85
C ASP A 101 19.88 1.33 -5.42
N TYR A 102 20.33 0.22 -5.99
CA TYR A 102 21.53 0.16 -6.81
C TYR A 102 21.19 -0.48 -8.17
N MET A 103 21.43 0.25 -9.25
CA MET A 103 21.25 -0.20 -10.62
C MET A 103 22.61 -0.31 -11.31
N PRO A 104 23.26 -1.49 -11.27
CA PRO A 104 24.54 -1.71 -11.96
C PRO A 104 24.40 -1.61 -13.49
N THR A 105 23.23 -1.92 -14.02
CA THR A 105 22.84 -1.77 -15.42
C THR A 105 21.39 -1.28 -15.49
N GLN A 106 20.91 -0.93 -16.68
CA GLN A 106 19.50 -0.55 -16.87
C GLN A 106 18.51 -1.71 -16.63
N ASN A 107 18.99 -2.96 -16.66
CA ASN A 107 18.16 -4.16 -16.54
C ASN A 107 18.14 -4.74 -15.13
N TRP A 108 19.11 -4.42 -14.29
CA TRP A 108 19.23 -5.00 -12.97
C TRP A 108 19.11 -3.93 -11.89
N ARG A 109 18.28 -4.20 -10.91
CA ARG A 109 18.16 -3.38 -9.70
C ARG A 109 18.25 -4.26 -8.46
N VAL A 110 19.03 -3.81 -7.50
CA VAL A 110 19.08 -4.35 -6.14
C VAL A 110 18.56 -3.28 -5.21
N ARG A 111 17.64 -3.63 -4.33
CA ARG A 111 17.09 -2.73 -3.32
C ARG A 111 17.27 -3.32 -1.93
N PHE A 112 17.60 -2.45 -0.99
CA PHE A 112 17.68 -2.79 0.42
C PHE A 112 17.09 -1.68 1.28
N GLY A 113 16.30 -2.04 2.29
CA GLY A 113 15.71 -1.12 3.25
C GLY A 113 14.24 -1.42 3.53
N LYS A 114 13.53 -0.45 4.11
CA LYS A 114 12.10 -0.58 4.34
C LYS A 114 11.33 -0.32 3.05
N ASP A 115 10.58 -1.30 2.61
CA ASP A 115 9.84 -1.30 1.35
C ASP A 115 8.50 -2.02 1.50
N ALA A 116 7.60 -1.85 0.55
CA ALA A 116 6.41 -2.68 0.49
C ALA A 116 6.79 -4.12 0.11
N MET A 117 6.11 -5.09 0.69
CA MET A 117 6.18 -6.47 0.23
C MET A 117 5.82 -6.52 -1.24
N ALA A 118 6.56 -7.30 -2.03
CA ALA A 118 6.34 -7.42 -3.47
C ALA A 118 5.09 -8.29 -3.76
N LEU A 119 3.92 -7.73 -3.49
CA LEU A 119 2.61 -8.33 -3.73
C LEU A 119 1.99 -7.73 -4.98
N GLY A 120 1.21 -8.54 -5.71
CA GLY A 120 0.47 -8.13 -6.90
C GLY A 120 -0.81 -7.36 -6.56
N GLY A 121 -1.58 -7.02 -7.61
CA GLY A 121 -2.85 -6.31 -7.48
C GLY A 121 -2.72 -4.80 -7.58
N PHE A 122 -3.64 -4.20 -8.32
CA PHE A 122 -3.67 -2.76 -8.59
C PHE A 122 -4.20 -1.95 -7.41
N GLU A 123 -5.08 -2.54 -6.59
CA GLU A 123 -5.49 -1.89 -5.34
C GLU A 123 -4.32 -1.83 -4.36
N TYR A 124 -3.54 -2.90 -4.26
CA TYR A 124 -2.41 -2.96 -3.35
C TYR A 124 -1.27 -2.02 -3.78
N ASP A 125 -1.01 -1.92 -5.08
CA ASP A 125 0.02 -1.03 -5.65
C ASP A 125 -0.35 0.46 -5.56
N ALA A 126 -1.66 0.76 -5.46
CA ALA A 126 -2.13 2.14 -5.38
C ALA A 126 -1.66 2.84 -4.09
N SER A 127 -1.28 4.11 -4.22
CA SER A 127 -0.93 4.91 -3.05
C SER A 127 -2.12 4.98 -2.07
N PRO A 128 -1.89 4.81 -0.75
CA PRO A 128 -2.97 4.86 0.24
C PRO A 128 -3.86 6.11 0.17
N ILE A 129 -3.31 7.23 -0.28
CA ILE A 129 -4.05 8.48 -0.43
C ILE A 129 -5.09 8.43 -1.56
N ASP A 130 -4.95 7.46 -2.50
CA ASP A 130 -5.79 7.30 -3.68
C ASP A 130 -6.81 6.16 -3.54
N VAL A 131 -6.73 5.37 -2.46
CA VAL A 131 -7.61 4.22 -2.26
C VAL A 131 -8.87 4.64 -1.50
N TYR A 132 -10.03 4.33 -2.09
CA TYR A 132 -11.35 4.49 -1.49
C TYR A 132 -11.91 3.13 -1.09
N PHE A 133 -12.60 3.06 0.07
CA PHE A 133 -13.21 1.85 0.64
C PHE A 133 -12.47 0.55 0.27
N PRO A 134 -11.22 0.37 0.79
CA PRO A 134 -10.34 -0.72 0.41
C PRO A 134 -10.82 -2.10 0.87
N THR A 135 -10.23 -3.16 0.29
CA THR A 135 -10.37 -4.55 0.75
C THR A 135 -9.87 -4.72 2.20
N ASN A 136 -10.27 -5.81 2.85
CA ASN A 136 -9.77 -6.13 4.18
C ASN A 136 -8.27 -6.47 4.14
N LEU A 137 -7.80 -7.16 3.09
CA LEU A 137 -6.37 -7.38 2.89
C LEU A 137 -5.61 -6.05 2.93
N TRP A 138 -6.01 -5.07 2.12
CA TRP A 138 -5.34 -3.78 2.04
C TRP A 138 -5.31 -3.05 3.40
N ARG A 139 -6.38 -3.18 4.19
CA ARG A 139 -6.47 -2.54 5.51
C ARG A 139 -5.57 -3.19 6.55
N ASN A 140 -5.47 -4.52 6.49
CA ASN A 140 -4.97 -5.31 7.61
C ASN A 140 -3.52 -5.74 7.44
N ILE A 141 -2.96 -5.71 6.19
CA ILE A 141 -1.60 -6.14 5.98
C ILE A 141 -0.58 -5.07 6.38
N TYR A 142 0.35 -5.43 7.25
CA TYR A 142 1.53 -4.61 7.56
C TYR A 142 2.58 -4.77 6.44
N CYS A 143 2.32 -4.15 5.30
CA CYS A 143 3.08 -4.40 4.08
C CYS A 143 4.46 -3.77 4.04
N PHE A 144 4.74 -2.73 4.84
CA PHE A 144 6.02 -2.03 4.81
C PHE A 144 7.01 -2.69 5.76
N GLN A 145 7.91 -3.50 5.18
CA GLN A 145 8.85 -4.35 5.91
C GLN A 145 10.31 -4.03 5.54
N LEU A 146 11.24 -4.37 6.43
CA LEU A 146 12.64 -4.43 6.04
C LEU A 146 12.81 -5.57 5.05
N ALA A 147 13.41 -5.27 3.89
CA ALA A 147 13.50 -6.17 2.76
C ALA A 147 14.81 -6.02 2.01
N ALA A 148 15.19 -7.08 1.33
CA ALA A 148 16.17 -7.09 0.26
C ALA A 148 15.51 -7.66 -0.99
N SER A 149 15.69 -7.01 -2.14
CA SER A 149 15.13 -7.49 -3.40
C SER A 149 16.08 -7.32 -4.57
N GLY A 150 16.00 -8.26 -5.52
CA GLY A 150 16.61 -8.18 -6.84
C GLY A 150 15.51 -8.09 -7.89
N ALA A 151 15.68 -7.22 -8.88
CA ALA A 151 14.75 -7.08 -9.98
C ALA A 151 15.48 -7.17 -11.32
N TYR A 152 14.84 -7.86 -12.28
CA TYR A 152 15.24 -7.86 -13.67
C TYR A 152 14.17 -7.11 -14.49
N ILE A 153 14.61 -6.15 -15.27
CA ILE A 153 13.80 -5.32 -16.15
C ILE A 153 14.18 -5.66 -17.57
N THR A 154 13.22 -6.02 -18.42
CA THR A 154 13.48 -6.32 -19.83
C THR A 154 14.00 -5.10 -20.59
N ASP A 155 14.70 -5.31 -21.70
CA ASP A 155 15.31 -4.22 -22.49
C ASP A 155 14.30 -3.18 -22.99
N ASP A 156 13.08 -3.62 -23.27
CA ASP A 156 11.96 -2.77 -23.67
C ASP A 156 11.26 -2.07 -22.49
N GLY A 157 11.67 -2.38 -21.24
CA GLY A 157 11.08 -1.85 -20.01
C GLY A 157 9.66 -2.33 -19.71
N ASN A 158 9.11 -3.25 -20.52
CA ASN A 158 7.71 -3.67 -20.41
C ASN A 158 7.48 -4.71 -19.32
N HIS A 159 8.50 -5.44 -18.92
CA HIS A 159 8.36 -6.45 -17.88
C HIS A 159 9.38 -6.27 -16.78
N THR A 160 8.93 -6.43 -15.54
CA THR A 160 9.80 -6.44 -14.36
C THR A 160 9.50 -7.67 -13.53
N PHE A 161 10.52 -8.46 -13.26
CA PHE A 161 10.49 -9.62 -12.39
C PHE A 161 11.24 -9.28 -11.10
N VAL A 162 10.63 -9.54 -9.95
CA VAL A 162 11.23 -9.24 -8.64
C VAL A 162 11.25 -10.49 -7.79
N ALA A 163 12.40 -10.77 -7.18
CA ALA A 163 12.52 -11.68 -6.05
C ALA A 163 12.86 -10.85 -4.82
N GLN A 164 12.09 -11.01 -3.74
CA GLN A 164 12.25 -10.25 -2.50
C GLN A 164 12.21 -11.20 -1.32
N VAL A 165 13.09 -10.94 -0.35
CA VAL A 165 13.01 -11.48 1.01
C VAL A 165 12.77 -10.31 1.95
N SER A 166 11.78 -10.43 2.83
CA SER A 166 11.43 -9.40 3.80
C SER A 166 11.16 -10.00 5.17
N ASN A 167 11.10 -9.16 6.19
CA ASN A 167 10.46 -9.57 7.43
C ASN A 167 9.02 -9.98 7.13
N SER A 168 8.51 -10.96 7.87
CA SER A 168 7.09 -11.32 7.81
C SER A 168 6.24 -10.20 8.44
N PRO A 169 5.08 -9.86 7.88
CA PRO A 169 4.15 -8.90 8.48
C PRO A 169 3.61 -9.38 9.83
N TYR A 170 3.69 -10.68 10.14
CA TYR A 170 3.27 -11.24 11.43
C TYR A 170 4.21 -10.91 12.59
N VAL A 171 5.48 -10.56 12.33
CA VAL A 171 6.43 -10.15 13.37
C VAL A 171 6.07 -8.80 13.98
N ASN A 172 5.66 -7.83 13.14
CA ASN A 172 5.39 -6.46 13.58
C ASN A 172 4.16 -6.34 14.48
N TYR A 173 3.22 -7.26 14.36
CA TYR A 173 2.00 -7.24 15.13
C TYR A 173 2.21 -7.56 16.62
N ASN A 174 3.20 -8.37 16.94
CA ASN A 174 3.51 -8.74 18.33
C ASN A 174 4.33 -7.70 19.10
N GLY A 175 4.39 -6.46 18.59
CA GLY A 175 4.96 -5.31 19.28
C GLY A 175 6.39 -5.54 19.73
N LEU A 176 7.35 -5.45 18.80
CA LEU A 176 8.79 -5.39 19.08
C LEU A 176 9.56 -6.71 19.21
N ASN A 177 8.99 -7.88 19.05
CA ASN A 177 9.79 -9.10 19.00
C ASN A 177 10.38 -9.30 17.59
N TYR A 178 11.36 -8.48 17.26
CA TYR A 178 12.28 -8.75 16.16
C TYR A 178 13.07 -10.06 16.36
N ASP A 179 12.99 -10.63 17.55
CA ASP A 179 13.63 -11.91 17.91
C ASP A 179 12.93 -13.13 17.29
N ALA A 180 11.73 -12.96 16.72
CA ALA A 180 11.02 -14.08 16.10
C ALA A 180 11.66 -14.54 14.79
N GLY A 181 12.39 -13.66 14.08
CA GLY A 181 13.10 -14.01 12.85
C GLY A 181 12.24 -14.49 11.70
N LEU A 182 10.91 -14.26 11.75
CA LEU A 182 9.99 -14.71 10.71
C LEU A 182 10.23 -13.94 9.42
N VAL A 183 10.17 -14.64 8.29
CA VAL A 183 10.47 -14.10 6.96
C VAL A 183 9.33 -14.31 5.98
N ALA A 184 9.34 -13.50 4.92
CA ALA A 184 8.48 -13.69 3.77
C ALA A 184 9.34 -13.72 2.50
N TYR A 185 9.00 -14.64 1.60
CA TYR A 185 9.61 -14.79 0.29
C TYR A 185 8.58 -14.42 -0.76
N ASN A 186 8.90 -13.44 -1.59
CA ASN A 186 7.97 -12.90 -2.57
C ASN A 186 8.57 -13.01 -3.97
N LEU A 187 7.78 -13.51 -4.91
CA LEU A 187 8.03 -13.43 -6.35
C LEU A 187 6.95 -12.58 -6.98
N TYR A 188 7.36 -11.61 -7.77
CA TYR A 188 6.45 -10.63 -8.35
C TYR A 188 6.81 -10.38 -9.82
N TRP A 189 5.78 -10.20 -10.63
CA TRP A 189 5.90 -9.80 -12.03
C TRP A 189 4.94 -8.66 -12.32
N SER A 190 5.46 -7.56 -12.90
CA SER A 190 4.68 -6.54 -13.57
C SER A 190 4.92 -6.61 -15.07
N GLY A 191 3.86 -6.51 -15.85
CA GLY A 191 3.92 -6.57 -17.31
C GLY A 191 3.01 -5.53 -17.96
N ASN A 192 3.48 -4.97 -19.08
CA ASN A 192 2.75 -4.05 -19.92
C ASN A 192 2.71 -4.61 -21.35
N ILE A 193 1.53 -4.96 -21.83
CA ILE A 193 1.31 -5.57 -23.15
C ILE A 193 0.25 -4.73 -23.87
N GLY A 194 0.67 -3.65 -24.51
CA GLY A 194 -0.25 -2.68 -25.12
C GLY A 194 -1.16 -2.05 -24.07
N HIS A 195 -2.47 -2.26 -24.17
CA HIS A 195 -3.45 -1.75 -23.21
C HIS A 195 -3.58 -2.61 -21.95
N LEU A 196 -3.00 -3.79 -21.94
CA LEU A 196 -3.08 -4.74 -20.84
C LEU A 196 -1.88 -4.55 -19.90
N HIS A 197 -2.16 -4.35 -18.63
CA HIS A 197 -1.17 -4.31 -17.56
C HIS A 197 -1.43 -5.46 -16.58
N THR A 198 -0.38 -6.03 -16.03
CA THR A 198 -0.46 -7.13 -15.05
C THR A 198 0.40 -6.83 -13.84
N LEU A 199 -0.10 -7.21 -12.66
CA LEU A 199 0.64 -7.19 -11.39
C LEU A 199 0.37 -8.51 -10.67
N TRP A 200 1.25 -9.48 -10.84
CA TRP A 200 1.09 -10.83 -10.30
C TRP A 200 2.15 -11.13 -9.27
N SER A 201 1.77 -11.84 -8.23
CA SER A 201 2.71 -12.33 -7.23
C SER A 201 2.29 -13.66 -6.64
N THR A 202 3.28 -14.37 -6.13
CA THR A 202 3.09 -15.46 -5.17
C THR A 202 4.11 -15.31 -4.05
N SER A 203 3.67 -15.54 -2.83
CA SER A 203 4.46 -15.32 -1.62
C SER A 203 4.30 -16.47 -0.67
N MET A 204 5.40 -16.83 0.00
CA MET A 204 5.41 -17.70 1.17
C MET A 204 5.71 -16.84 2.38
N VAL A 205 4.71 -16.64 3.22
CA VAL A 205 4.76 -15.74 4.38
C VAL A 205 4.76 -16.57 5.64
N GLU A 206 5.85 -16.52 6.39
CA GLU A 206 5.95 -17.23 7.65
C GLU A 206 5.10 -16.54 8.71
N TYR A 207 4.11 -17.23 9.26
CA TYR A 207 3.22 -16.71 10.30
C TYR A 207 3.56 -17.25 11.69
N SER A 208 4.29 -18.37 11.74
CA SER A 208 4.87 -18.98 12.90
C SER A 208 6.13 -19.71 12.45
N TRP A 209 7.05 -20.02 13.33
CA TRP A 209 8.31 -20.67 12.98
C TRP A 209 8.09 -21.95 12.15
N ASP A 210 8.68 -21.99 10.95
CA ASP A 210 8.53 -23.07 9.95
C ASP A 210 7.09 -23.31 9.45
N HIS A 211 6.16 -22.36 9.69
CA HIS A 211 4.78 -22.45 9.20
C HIS A 211 4.48 -21.28 8.24
N TYR A 212 4.08 -21.61 7.03
CA TYR A 212 3.91 -20.65 5.93
C TYR A 212 2.48 -20.55 5.46
N LEU A 213 2.06 -19.34 5.19
CA LEU A 213 0.88 -18.99 4.43
C LEU A 213 1.28 -18.69 2.99
N ASN A 214 0.66 -19.37 2.02
CA ASN A 214 0.80 -18.95 0.62
C ASN A 214 -0.17 -17.81 0.33
N MET A 215 0.35 -16.73 -0.24
CA MET A 215 -0.46 -15.62 -0.75
C MET A 215 -0.22 -15.51 -2.25
N THR A 216 -1.28 -15.66 -3.04
CA THR A 216 -1.24 -15.48 -4.49
C THR A 216 -2.14 -14.31 -4.87
N MET A 217 -1.59 -13.34 -5.59
CA MET A 217 -2.31 -12.14 -6.02
C MET A 217 -2.12 -11.95 -7.53
N LEU A 218 -3.23 -11.78 -8.24
CA LEU A 218 -3.26 -11.65 -9.68
C LEU A 218 -4.07 -10.41 -10.05
N GLY A 219 -3.38 -9.34 -10.45
CA GLY A 219 -3.99 -8.11 -10.92
C GLY A 219 -3.92 -8.00 -12.44
N VAL A 220 -5.05 -7.63 -13.06
CA VAL A 220 -5.15 -7.34 -14.49
C VAL A 220 -5.81 -5.98 -14.65
N LYS A 221 -5.23 -5.10 -15.47
CA LYS A 221 -5.77 -3.77 -15.76
C LYS A 221 -5.75 -3.50 -17.25
N LEU A 222 -6.87 -2.99 -17.76
CA LEU A 222 -6.98 -2.43 -19.10
C LEU A 222 -6.97 -0.91 -19.02
N VAL A 223 -6.16 -0.27 -19.87
CA VAL A 223 -6.01 1.20 -19.90
C VAL A 223 -6.26 1.72 -21.30
N TYR A 224 -7.23 2.62 -21.43
CA TYR A 224 -7.57 3.34 -22.65
C TYR A 224 -7.66 4.84 -22.38
N ASP A 225 -7.79 5.67 -23.41
CA ASP A 225 -7.75 7.13 -23.28
C ASP A 225 -8.77 7.70 -22.29
N LYS A 226 -9.98 7.12 -22.28
CA LYS A 226 -11.13 7.65 -21.51
C LYS A 226 -11.56 6.73 -20.37
N TRP A 227 -10.99 5.56 -20.24
CA TRP A 227 -11.36 4.65 -19.18
C TRP A 227 -10.21 3.71 -18.84
N ASP A 228 -10.17 3.30 -17.61
CA ASP A 228 -9.39 2.16 -17.16
C ASP A 228 -10.25 1.25 -16.28
N TRP A 229 -9.89 -0.01 -16.25
CA TRP A 229 -10.58 -1.02 -15.46
C TRP A 229 -9.58 -2.05 -14.98
N TYR A 230 -9.61 -2.35 -13.68
CA TYR A 230 -8.82 -3.43 -13.13
C TYR A 230 -9.67 -4.45 -12.38
N VAL A 231 -9.15 -5.65 -12.30
CA VAL A 231 -9.62 -6.74 -11.44
C VAL A 231 -8.40 -7.33 -10.75
N ASP A 232 -8.47 -7.43 -9.43
CA ASP A 232 -7.51 -8.15 -8.62
C ASP A 232 -8.17 -9.37 -8.00
N PHE A 233 -7.48 -10.49 -8.06
CA PHE A 233 -7.78 -11.70 -7.31
C PHE A 233 -6.71 -11.89 -6.24
N MET A 234 -7.14 -12.17 -5.02
CA MET A 234 -6.28 -12.40 -3.87
C MET A 234 -6.66 -13.76 -3.25
N HIS A 235 -5.68 -14.60 -3.01
CA HIS A 235 -5.90 -15.92 -2.45
C HIS A 235 -4.90 -16.18 -1.33
N HIS A 236 -5.40 -16.77 -0.23
CA HIS A 236 -4.59 -17.22 0.88
C HIS A 236 -4.81 -18.71 1.12
N ALA A 237 -3.75 -19.47 1.36
CA ALA A 237 -3.84 -20.89 1.69
C ALA A 237 -2.78 -21.26 2.72
N LEU A 238 -3.19 -21.93 3.80
CA LEU A 238 -2.30 -22.55 4.79
C LEU A 238 -1.87 -23.93 4.37
N ALA A 239 -2.75 -24.65 3.67
CA ALA A 239 -2.50 -25.97 3.14
C ALA A 239 -3.21 -26.14 1.81
N PHE A 240 -2.87 -27.22 1.08
CA PHE A 240 -3.50 -27.52 -0.22
C PHE A 240 -5.03 -27.65 -0.13
N ASP A 241 -5.55 -28.20 0.97
CA ASP A 241 -6.99 -28.39 1.20
C ASP A 241 -7.74 -27.10 1.44
N ASP A 242 -7.03 -25.98 1.73
CA ASP A 242 -7.62 -24.66 1.95
C ASP A 242 -7.72 -23.83 0.66
N TRP A 243 -7.28 -24.38 -0.47
CA TRP A 243 -7.40 -23.71 -1.75
C TRP A 243 -8.87 -23.40 -2.08
N GLY A 244 -9.14 -22.13 -2.38
CA GLY A 244 -10.49 -21.64 -2.68
C GLY A 244 -11.37 -21.36 -1.46
N LYS A 245 -10.90 -21.60 -0.24
CA LYS A 245 -11.65 -21.26 0.97
C LYS A 245 -11.47 -19.81 1.40
N ASN A 246 -10.28 -19.25 1.21
CA ASN A 246 -9.95 -17.88 1.59
C ASN A 246 -9.48 -17.10 0.37
N PHE A 247 -10.34 -16.23 -0.17
CA PHE A 247 -10.01 -15.42 -1.33
C PHE A 247 -10.81 -14.11 -1.35
N GLY A 248 -10.35 -13.18 -2.16
CA GLY A 248 -11.03 -11.94 -2.47
C GLY A 248 -10.91 -11.55 -3.92
N PHE A 249 -11.90 -10.80 -4.38
CA PHE A 249 -11.89 -10.08 -5.64
C PHE A 249 -12.16 -8.62 -5.40
N VAL A 250 -11.44 -7.76 -6.10
CA VAL A 250 -11.78 -6.35 -6.21
C VAL A 250 -11.74 -5.94 -7.67
N SER A 251 -12.70 -5.14 -8.08
CA SER A 251 -12.77 -4.56 -9.42
C SER A 251 -13.10 -3.08 -9.31
N CYS A 252 -12.38 -2.27 -10.09
CA CYS A 252 -12.64 -0.83 -10.17
C CYS A 252 -12.54 -0.38 -11.63
N ALA A 253 -13.56 0.31 -12.09
CA ALA A 253 -13.63 0.95 -13.40
C ALA A 253 -13.71 2.46 -13.23
N ASN A 254 -12.86 3.18 -13.95
CA ASN A 254 -12.81 4.63 -14.01
C ASN A 254 -13.21 5.10 -15.42
N TYR A 255 -13.98 6.17 -15.50
CA TYR A 255 -14.30 6.84 -16.75
C TYR A 255 -13.98 8.35 -16.64
N TYR A 256 -13.14 8.83 -17.54
CA TYR A 256 -12.65 10.20 -17.58
C TYR A 256 -13.46 11.02 -18.59
N PHE A 257 -14.43 11.81 -18.10
CA PHE A 257 -15.20 12.73 -18.95
C PHE A 257 -14.32 13.83 -19.51
N THR A 258 -13.45 14.35 -18.68
CA THR A 258 -12.40 15.31 -19.00
C THR A 258 -11.12 14.95 -18.23
N PRO A 259 -9.96 15.52 -18.56
CA PRO A 259 -8.75 15.33 -17.74
C PRO A 259 -8.88 15.75 -16.28
N GLN A 260 -9.90 16.58 -15.97
CA GLN A 260 -10.15 17.11 -14.62
C GLN A 260 -11.30 16.42 -13.89
N PHE A 261 -12.09 15.60 -14.56
CA PHE A 261 -13.26 15.00 -13.93
C PHE A 261 -13.44 13.54 -14.33
N ASN A 262 -13.51 12.67 -13.35
CA ASN A 262 -13.77 11.26 -13.53
C ASN A 262 -14.84 10.74 -12.58
N ILE A 263 -15.45 9.62 -12.97
CA ILE A 263 -16.30 8.78 -12.15
C ILE A 263 -15.65 7.42 -12.00
N PHE A 264 -15.79 6.82 -10.84
CA PHE A 264 -15.39 5.43 -10.64
C PHE A 264 -16.51 4.60 -10.05
N VAL A 265 -16.53 3.32 -10.42
CA VAL A 265 -17.37 2.28 -9.81
C VAL A 265 -16.44 1.19 -9.30
N LYS A 266 -16.61 0.82 -8.04
CA LYS A 266 -15.77 -0.20 -7.39
C LYS A 266 -16.64 -1.21 -6.67
N GLY A 267 -16.30 -2.48 -6.84
CA GLY A 267 -16.92 -3.59 -6.15
C GLY A 267 -15.87 -4.57 -5.64
N MET A 268 -16.14 -5.19 -4.50
CA MET A 268 -15.29 -6.23 -3.95
C MET A 268 -16.12 -7.30 -3.27
N TYR A 269 -15.57 -8.50 -3.27
CA TYR A 269 -16.09 -9.66 -2.56
C TYR A 269 -14.92 -10.39 -1.92
N GLU A 270 -15.05 -10.71 -0.65
CA GLU A 270 -14.02 -11.43 0.12
C GLU A 270 -14.72 -12.50 0.95
N GLN A 271 -14.16 -13.70 0.97
CA GLN A 271 -14.60 -14.77 1.87
C GLN A 271 -13.42 -15.46 2.55
N ASN A 272 -13.65 -15.91 3.78
CA ASN A 272 -12.78 -16.80 4.50
C ASN A 272 -13.62 -17.94 5.10
N LYS A 273 -13.64 -19.10 4.45
CA LYS A 273 -14.29 -20.33 4.90
C LYS A 273 -13.30 -21.34 5.47
N SER A 274 -12.04 -20.92 5.70
CA SER A 274 -11.07 -21.76 6.39
C SER A 274 -11.49 -21.92 7.88
N ASP A 275 -11.25 -23.09 8.42
CA ASP A 275 -11.48 -23.36 9.85
C ASP A 275 -10.31 -22.87 10.73
N VAL A 276 -9.29 -22.29 10.10
CA VAL A 276 -8.04 -21.88 10.75
C VAL A 276 -8.05 -20.38 10.98
N THR A 277 -8.26 -19.97 12.21
CA THR A 277 -7.79 -18.67 12.68
C THR A 277 -6.29 -18.79 12.98
N LEU A 278 -5.48 -17.89 12.42
CA LEU A 278 -4.03 -17.84 12.67
C LEU A 278 -3.70 -17.39 14.11
N GLY A 279 -4.39 -17.99 15.10
CA GLY A 279 -4.19 -17.76 16.51
C GLY A 279 -4.97 -16.57 17.08
N SER A 280 -5.48 -16.73 18.29
CA SER A 280 -6.29 -15.72 19.00
C SER A 280 -5.53 -14.45 19.39
N SER A 281 -4.21 -14.44 19.27
CA SER A 281 -3.36 -13.27 19.50
C SER A 281 -2.99 -12.52 18.22
N VAL A 282 -3.24 -13.10 17.06
CA VAL A 282 -2.92 -12.56 15.74
C VAL A 282 -4.25 -12.28 15.05
N SER A 283 -4.83 -11.13 15.33
CA SER A 283 -6.01 -10.62 14.61
C SER A 283 -5.69 -10.27 13.15
N MET A 284 -4.76 -10.98 12.57
CA MET A 284 -4.21 -10.77 11.25
C MET A 284 -4.66 -11.85 10.30
N ASP A 285 -5.95 -12.09 10.27
CA ASP A 285 -6.55 -12.49 9.02
C ASP A 285 -6.32 -11.31 8.09
N HIS A 286 -5.22 -11.30 7.34
CA HIS A 286 -4.88 -10.23 6.40
C HIS A 286 -5.98 -9.94 5.40
N GLN A 287 -6.97 -10.79 5.31
CA GLN A 287 -8.11 -10.63 4.46
C GLN A 287 -9.39 -10.47 5.30
N LEU A 288 -9.91 -11.51 5.87
CA LEU A 288 -11.20 -11.56 6.53
C LEU A 288 -11.19 -12.60 7.65
N ALA A 289 -11.89 -12.35 8.73
CA ALA A 289 -12.02 -13.32 9.82
C ALA A 289 -12.63 -14.67 9.32
N ALA A 290 -12.19 -15.77 9.93
CA ALA A 290 -12.69 -17.10 9.58
C ALA A 290 -14.22 -17.17 9.70
N GLY A 291 -14.87 -17.82 8.76
CA GLY A 291 -16.34 -17.95 8.70
C GLY A 291 -17.07 -16.72 8.11
N HIS A 292 -16.35 -15.64 7.78
CA HIS A 292 -16.96 -14.42 7.25
C HIS A 292 -16.97 -14.37 5.73
N THR A 293 -17.95 -13.63 5.21
CA THR A 293 -18.05 -13.24 3.81
C THR A 293 -18.47 -11.78 3.72
N THR A 294 -17.67 -10.95 3.06
CA THR A 294 -17.90 -9.51 2.95
C THR A 294 -18.06 -9.12 1.50
N ALA A 295 -19.03 -8.26 1.20
CA ALA A 295 -19.14 -7.57 -0.07
C ALA A 295 -19.20 -6.06 0.15
N ARG A 296 -18.50 -5.29 -0.71
CA ARG A 296 -18.60 -3.83 -0.76
C ARG A 296 -18.75 -3.41 -2.20
N TYR A 297 -19.62 -2.44 -2.43
CA TYR A 297 -19.78 -1.85 -3.76
C TYR A 297 -20.19 -0.39 -3.61
N GLY A 298 -19.71 0.42 -4.52
CA GLY A 298 -19.95 1.85 -4.47
C GLY A 298 -19.51 2.55 -5.72
N LEU A 299 -19.79 3.82 -5.75
CA LEU A 299 -19.39 4.73 -6.81
C LEU A 299 -18.91 6.05 -6.23
N GLY A 300 -18.10 6.75 -7.00
CA GLY A 300 -17.62 8.07 -6.59
C GLY A 300 -17.18 8.91 -7.77
N PHE A 301 -16.91 10.17 -7.44
CA PHE A 301 -16.49 11.20 -8.37
C PHE A 301 -15.21 11.84 -7.87
N GLU A 302 -14.35 12.21 -8.78
CA GLU A 302 -13.15 13.01 -8.51
C GLU A 302 -13.12 14.22 -9.43
N TRP A 303 -12.77 15.35 -8.84
CA TRP A 303 -12.58 16.59 -9.58
C TRP A 303 -11.22 17.19 -9.25
N PHE A 304 -10.46 17.50 -10.30
CA PHE A 304 -9.16 18.13 -10.24
C PHE A 304 -9.29 19.59 -10.71
N PRO A 305 -9.42 20.57 -9.78
CA PRO A 305 -9.65 21.98 -10.13
C PRO A 305 -8.52 22.58 -10.98
N SER A 306 -7.31 22.06 -10.80
CA SER A 306 -6.11 22.53 -11.51
C SER A 306 -5.60 21.51 -12.54
N ARG A 307 -4.98 22.01 -13.62
CA ARG A 307 -4.42 21.14 -14.68
C ARG A 307 -3.25 20.29 -14.22
N ASP A 308 -2.52 20.73 -13.22
CA ASP A 308 -1.39 20.01 -12.62
C ASP A 308 -1.81 18.90 -11.66
N LYS A 309 -3.14 18.79 -11.42
CA LYS A 309 -3.74 17.77 -10.56
C LYS A 309 -3.20 17.73 -9.11
N ASN A 310 -2.62 18.83 -8.66
CA ASN A 310 -2.10 18.93 -7.28
C ASN A 310 -3.21 19.00 -6.23
N VAL A 311 -4.44 19.30 -6.64
CA VAL A 311 -5.63 19.31 -5.78
C VAL A 311 -6.66 18.38 -6.39
N ARG A 312 -7.22 17.49 -5.59
CA ARG A 312 -8.31 16.60 -5.94
C ARG A 312 -9.40 16.73 -4.90
N LEU A 313 -10.62 16.99 -5.32
CA LEU A 313 -11.82 16.87 -4.52
C LEU A 313 -12.52 15.55 -4.88
N HIS A 314 -13.04 14.85 -3.89
CA HIS A 314 -13.73 13.60 -4.12
C HIS A 314 -14.99 13.48 -3.29
N ILE A 315 -15.93 12.71 -3.81
CA ILE A 315 -17.13 12.25 -3.10
C ILE A 315 -17.39 10.80 -3.51
N TYR A 316 -17.72 9.94 -2.55
CA TYR A 316 -18.17 8.60 -2.85
C TYR A 316 -19.20 8.10 -1.86
N GLY A 317 -19.99 7.12 -2.29
CA GLY A 317 -20.89 6.34 -1.45
C GLY A 317 -20.66 4.86 -1.67
N CYS A 318 -20.63 4.07 -0.61
CA CYS A 318 -20.56 2.62 -0.71
C CYS A 318 -21.46 1.91 0.29
N ARG A 319 -21.92 0.73 -0.12
CA ARG A 319 -22.62 -0.25 0.73
C ARG A 319 -21.64 -1.35 1.09
N MET A 320 -21.65 -1.75 2.35
CA MET A 320 -20.92 -2.91 2.85
C MET A 320 -21.89 -3.90 3.47
N THR A 321 -21.68 -5.19 3.25
CA THR A 321 -22.36 -6.29 3.93
C THR A 321 -21.31 -7.27 4.46
N ASP A 322 -21.52 -7.77 5.66
CA ASP A 322 -20.71 -8.82 6.29
C ASP A 322 -21.64 -9.93 6.77
N SER A 323 -21.44 -11.14 6.28
CA SER A 323 -22.23 -12.32 6.60
C SER A 323 -21.37 -13.36 7.31
N PHE A 324 -21.85 -13.86 8.43
CA PHE A 324 -21.15 -14.83 9.27
C PHE A 324 -22.15 -15.69 10.06
N THR A 325 -21.66 -16.75 10.66
CA THR A 325 -22.44 -17.56 11.60
C THR A 325 -22.12 -17.11 13.02
N ASP A 326 -23.14 -16.74 13.78
CA ASP A 326 -22.99 -16.31 15.17
C ASP A 326 -22.67 -17.48 16.10
N VAL A 327 -22.29 -17.16 17.32
CA VAL A 327 -21.98 -18.13 18.40
C VAL A 327 -23.13 -19.09 18.69
N ASP A 328 -24.37 -18.67 18.41
CA ASP A 328 -25.59 -19.51 18.57
C ASP A 328 -25.89 -20.37 17.32
N GLY A 329 -25.00 -20.38 16.32
CA GLY A 329 -25.18 -21.09 15.05
C GLY A 329 -26.16 -20.44 14.08
N ALA A 330 -26.64 -19.22 14.35
CA ALA A 330 -27.53 -18.48 13.47
C ALA A 330 -26.74 -17.70 12.39
N ALA A 331 -27.18 -17.82 11.14
CA ALA A 331 -26.62 -16.97 10.07
C ALA A 331 -27.06 -15.51 10.28
N LYS A 332 -26.08 -14.61 10.31
CA LYS A 332 -26.28 -13.16 10.43
C LYS A 332 -25.68 -12.42 9.24
N THR A 333 -26.33 -11.35 8.84
CA THR A 333 -25.79 -10.39 7.89
C THR A 333 -25.92 -8.99 8.48
N ILE A 334 -24.78 -8.30 8.57
CA ILE A 334 -24.71 -6.91 9.01
C ILE A 334 -24.38 -6.06 7.80
N GLY A 335 -25.14 -4.97 7.62
CA GLY A 335 -24.89 -4.02 6.56
C GLY A 335 -24.59 -2.62 7.09
N SER A 336 -23.87 -1.84 6.29
CA SER A 336 -23.63 -0.43 6.57
C SER A 336 -23.54 0.39 5.28
N TRP A 337 -23.89 1.67 5.39
CA TRP A 337 -23.64 2.69 4.38
C TRP A 337 -22.49 3.58 4.82
N ASN A 338 -21.60 3.90 3.88
CA ASN A 338 -20.55 4.89 4.07
C ASN A 338 -20.66 5.93 2.94
N PHE A 339 -20.68 7.20 3.32
CA PHE A 339 -20.59 8.34 2.41
C PHE A 339 -19.39 9.18 2.83
N ASN A 340 -18.61 9.60 1.87
CA ASN A 340 -17.39 10.34 2.11
C ASN A 340 -17.29 11.51 1.13
N ILE A 341 -16.86 12.66 1.65
CA ILE A 341 -16.46 13.82 0.87
C ILE A 341 -15.10 14.28 1.37
N GLY A 342 -14.18 14.59 0.48
CA GLY A 342 -12.85 14.98 0.94
C GLY A 342 -12.05 15.73 -0.09
N ALA A 343 -10.89 16.16 0.38
CA ALA A 343 -9.88 16.83 -0.41
C ALA A 343 -8.52 16.19 -0.22
N THR A 344 -7.80 16.06 -1.31
CA THR A 344 -6.40 15.65 -1.35
C THR A 344 -5.60 16.75 -2.01
N TRP A 345 -4.45 17.09 -1.45
CA TRP A 345 -3.54 18.03 -2.11
C TRP A 345 -2.10 17.60 -1.94
N THR A 346 -1.30 17.90 -2.96
CA THR A 346 0.13 17.60 -3.01
C THR A 346 0.90 18.90 -3.21
N MET A 347 1.87 19.16 -2.35
CA MET A 347 2.83 20.24 -2.48
C MET A 347 4.15 19.67 -2.96
N ASP A 348 4.56 20.00 -4.18
CA ASP A 348 5.82 19.59 -4.77
C ASP A 348 6.84 20.73 -4.65
N PHE A 349 7.57 20.75 -3.53
CA PHE A 349 8.55 21.79 -3.25
C PHE A 349 9.72 21.79 -4.24
N TYR A 350 10.09 20.65 -4.77
CA TYR A 350 11.16 20.57 -5.75
C TYR A 350 10.82 21.33 -7.03
N LYS A 351 9.57 21.27 -7.49
CA LYS A 351 9.10 22.08 -8.63
C LYS A 351 9.03 23.57 -8.34
N LEU A 352 8.78 23.95 -7.08
CA LEU A 352 8.73 25.35 -6.66
C LEU A 352 10.12 25.99 -6.65
N PHE A 353 11.16 25.24 -6.30
CA PHE A 353 12.54 25.75 -6.26
C PHE A 353 13.25 25.74 -7.62
N LYS A 354 12.71 25.03 -8.62
CA LYS A 354 13.25 25.03 -10.00
C LYS A 354 12.76 26.16 -10.90
N LYS A 355 11.81 26.96 -10.42
CA LYS A 355 11.37 28.19 -11.10
C LYS A 355 12.23 29.36 -10.67
#